data_30dc79add8999bc4769d3ada269dab02
#
_entry.id   30dc79add8999bc4769d3ada269dab02
#
_cell.length_a   1.000
_cell.length_b   1.000
_cell.length_c   1.000
_cell.angle_alpha   90.00
_cell.angle_beta   90.00
_cell.angle_gamma   90.00
#
_symmetry.space_group_name_H-M   'P 1'
#
loop_
_entity.id
_entity.type
_entity.pdbx_description
1 polymer ?
#
loop_
_entity_poly.entity_id
_entity_poly.type
_entity_poly.pdbx_seq_one_letter_code
_entity_poly.pdbx_strand_id
1 'polypeptide(L)'
;MKLFYAEFDEFRRKVERRIWHKELTNFSEGSIEVSIVKEFYANLHDPKDKSPKQVRVRGHLIKFDADALNTFLKTPVVIEEGESLPAYFRFANPRPFPQELATRLCLPGRGFELNADDLPLKILRKNLTTLAQNWSVLSFSNLAPTSHTSDITLDRAKLIYEFIMKMDMNLGSLIFVATYPSAGR
;
A
#
# COMPACT_ATOMS: atom_id res chain seq x y z
N MET A 1 28.93 1.26 -0.96
CA MET A 1 28.34 2.29 -0.07
C MET A 1 27.69 3.46 -0.84
N LYS A 2 28.32 4.08 -1.86
CA LYS A 2 27.72 5.22 -2.62
C LYS A 2 26.41 4.90 -3.34
N LEU A 3 26.22 3.70 -3.91
CA LEU A 3 24.99 3.28 -4.58
C LEU A 3 23.79 3.21 -3.61
N PHE A 4 23.99 2.70 -2.39
CA PHE A 4 22.96 2.59 -1.37
C PHE A 4 22.37 3.96 -0.98
N TYR A 5 23.22 4.97 -0.84
CA TYR A 5 22.77 6.33 -0.52
C TYR A 5 21.96 6.96 -1.67
N ALA A 6 22.37 6.74 -2.92
CA ALA A 6 21.67 7.27 -4.09
C ALA A 6 20.24 6.70 -4.23
N GLU A 7 20.07 5.41 -4.01
CA GLU A 7 18.76 4.74 -4.05
C GLU A 7 17.85 5.15 -2.88
N PHE A 8 18.45 5.37 -1.69
CA PHE A 8 17.70 5.90 -0.55
C PHE A 8 17.26 7.36 -0.78
N ASP A 9 18.11 8.19 -1.37
CA ASP A 9 17.74 9.57 -1.76
C ASP A 9 16.68 9.59 -2.85
N GLU A 10 16.70 8.63 -3.77
CA GLU A 10 15.64 8.49 -4.76
C GLU A 10 14.31 8.10 -4.10
N PHE A 11 14.33 7.13 -3.18
CA PHE A 11 13.16 6.74 -2.39
C PHE A 11 12.58 7.93 -1.63
N ARG A 12 13.41 8.67 -0.86
CA ARG A 12 13.00 9.85 -0.10
C ARG A 12 12.35 10.91 -1.00
N ARG A 13 12.99 11.26 -2.13
CA ARG A 13 12.43 12.23 -3.09
C ARG A 13 11.09 11.78 -3.67
N LYS A 14 10.89 10.48 -3.90
CA LYS A 14 9.61 9.94 -4.39
C LYS A 14 8.51 10.04 -3.34
N VAL A 15 8.82 9.76 -2.07
CA VAL A 15 7.87 9.92 -0.95
C VAL A 15 7.50 11.38 -0.76
N GLU A 16 8.50 12.29 -0.76
CA GLU A 16 8.28 13.73 -0.62
C GLU A 16 7.42 14.31 -1.75
N ARG A 17 7.63 13.89 -2.99
CA ARG A 17 6.85 14.35 -4.15
C ARG A 17 5.38 13.91 -4.11
N ARG A 18 5.07 12.82 -3.42
CA ARG A 18 3.69 12.34 -3.23
C ARG A 18 2.98 13.03 -2.07
N ILE A 19 3.68 13.94 -1.35
CA ILE A 19 3.15 14.63 -0.16
C ILE A 19 2.78 13.66 0.99
N TRP A 20 3.16 12.39 0.87
CA TRP A 20 2.85 11.35 1.86
C TRP A 20 3.77 11.36 3.08
N HIS A 21 4.87 12.15 3.05
CA HIS A 21 5.88 12.08 4.10
C HIS A 21 5.36 12.54 5.47
N LYS A 22 4.41 13.49 5.53
CA LYS A 22 3.87 13.95 6.80
C LYS A 22 2.93 12.94 7.43
N GLU A 23 2.02 12.41 6.64
CA GLU A 23 0.91 11.59 7.10
C GLU A 23 1.28 10.10 7.22
N LEU A 24 2.20 9.62 6.38
CA LEU A 24 2.54 8.20 6.31
C LEU A 24 3.93 7.84 6.86
N THR A 25 4.86 8.78 6.95
CA THR A 25 6.24 8.51 7.38
C THR A 25 6.69 9.30 8.58
N ASN A 26 6.03 10.40 8.89
CA ASN A 26 6.33 11.24 10.04
C ASN A 26 5.21 11.12 11.08
N PHE A 27 5.17 10.00 11.78
CA PHE A 27 4.33 9.88 12.96
C PHE A 27 4.89 10.83 14.02
N SER A 28 4.12 11.88 14.34
CA SER A 28 4.46 12.73 15.49
C SER A 28 4.72 11.85 16.70
N GLU A 29 5.75 12.15 17.47
CA GLU A 29 6.12 11.45 18.72
C GLU A 29 5.03 11.58 19.84
N GLY A 30 3.82 11.99 19.47
CA GLY A 30 2.67 11.95 20.35
C GLY A 30 2.32 10.48 20.65
N SER A 31 2.19 10.16 21.90
CA SER A 31 1.78 8.83 22.35
C SER A 31 0.47 8.44 21.68
N ILE A 32 0.52 7.42 20.81
CA ILE A 32 -0.70 6.79 20.28
C ILE A 32 -1.44 6.22 21.48
N GLU A 33 -2.63 6.72 21.75
CA GLU A 33 -3.45 6.21 22.83
C GLU A 33 -4.03 4.85 22.41
N VAL A 34 -3.41 3.78 22.89
CA VAL A 34 -3.75 2.38 22.56
C VAL A 34 -5.24 2.09 22.81
N SER A 35 -5.85 2.74 23.82
CA SER A 35 -7.27 2.60 24.13
C SER A 35 -8.17 3.10 22.98
N ILE A 36 -7.80 4.20 22.33
CA ILE A 36 -8.51 4.74 21.15
C ILE A 36 -8.42 3.76 19.97
N VAL A 37 -7.23 3.24 19.73
CA VAL A 37 -7.01 2.25 18.65
C VAL A 37 -7.85 0.98 18.90
N LYS A 38 -7.84 0.46 20.12
CA LYS A 38 -8.66 -0.71 20.48
C LYS A 38 -10.15 -0.44 20.32
N GLU A 39 -10.63 0.71 20.77
CA GLU A 39 -12.03 1.13 20.63
C GLU A 39 -12.43 1.25 19.14
N PHE A 40 -11.55 1.86 18.32
CA PHE A 40 -11.76 1.96 16.88
C PHE A 40 -11.96 0.58 16.24
N TYR A 41 -11.03 -0.37 16.47
CA TYR A 41 -11.14 -1.70 15.89
C TYR A 41 -12.29 -2.52 16.46
N ALA A 42 -12.63 -2.35 17.74
CA ALA A 42 -13.78 -3.00 18.33
C ALA A 42 -15.11 -2.55 17.70
N ASN A 43 -15.20 -1.27 17.33
CA ASN A 43 -16.39 -0.68 16.72
C ASN A 43 -16.39 -0.72 15.19
N LEU A 44 -15.25 -1.05 14.58
CA LEU A 44 -15.15 -1.24 13.14
C LEU A 44 -15.85 -2.53 12.67
N HIS A 45 -15.86 -3.55 13.52
CA HIS A 45 -16.43 -4.84 13.18
C HIS A 45 -17.91 -4.92 13.57
N ASP A 46 -18.82 -4.53 12.65
CA ASP A 46 -20.22 -4.83 12.76
C ASP A 46 -20.58 -6.08 11.92
N PRO A 47 -20.97 -7.20 12.54
CA PRO A 47 -21.33 -8.41 11.81
C PRO A 47 -22.53 -8.24 10.88
N LYS A 48 -23.35 -7.21 11.10
CA LYS A 48 -24.57 -6.91 10.32
C LYS A 48 -24.30 -5.92 9.18
N ASP A 49 -23.31 -5.05 9.33
CA ASP A 49 -22.89 -4.09 8.30
C ASP A 49 -21.62 -4.57 7.61
N LYS A 50 -21.75 -5.01 6.37
CA LYS A 50 -20.64 -5.52 5.56
C LYS A 50 -19.68 -4.42 5.09
N SER A 51 -20.00 -3.16 5.33
CA SER A 51 -19.19 -2.02 4.90
C SER A 51 -19.44 -0.80 5.80
N PRO A 52 -18.95 -0.79 7.05
CA PRO A 52 -19.15 0.35 7.94
C PRO A 52 -18.43 1.57 7.37
N LYS A 53 -19.22 2.57 6.98
CA LYS A 53 -18.70 3.88 6.53
C LYS A 53 -18.42 4.84 7.69
N GLN A 54 -18.73 4.44 8.91
CA GLN A 54 -18.60 5.25 10.11
C GLN A 54 -18.26 4.37 11.31
N VAL A 55 -17.36 4.87 12.15
CA VAL A 55 -16.89 4.19 13.37
C VAL A 55 -17.08 5.12 14.56
N ARG A 56 -17.67 4.65 15.65
CA ARG A 56 -17.82 5.42 16.88
C ARG A 56 -16.56 5.28 17.73
N VAL A 57 -15.92 6.42 18.06
CA VAL A 57 -14.74 6.48 18.92
C VAL A 57 -14.89 7.61 19.91
N ARG A 58 -14.76 7.36 21.21
CA ARG A 58 -14.95 8.33 22.30
C ARG A 58 -16.27 9.10 22.18
N GLY A 59 -17.34 8.40 21.77
CA GLY A 59 -18.65 9.01 21.56
C GLY A 59 -18.82 9.76 20.25
N HIS A 60 -17.76 10.06 19.52
CA HIS A 60 -17.79 10.71 18.22
C HIS A 60 -17.94 9.72 17.09
N LEU A 61 -18.77 10.07 16.11
CA LEU A 61 -18.93 9.28 14.88
C LEU A 61 -17.92 9.74 13.84
N ILE A 62 -16.97 8.87 13.52
CA ILE A 62 -15.88 9.13 12.57
C ILE A 62 -16.26 8.50 11.24
N LYS A 63 -16.27 9.29 10.18
CA LYS A 63 -16.45 8.78 8.83
C LYS A 63 -15.19 8.00 8.41
N PHE A 64 -15.36 6.74 8.04
CA PHE A 64 -14.26 5.84 7.67
C PHE A 64 -14.60 5.13 6.36
N ASP A 65 -14.36 5.82 5.26
CA ASP A 65 -14.47 5.31 3.89
C ASP A 65 -13.29 5.84 3.05
N ALA A 66 -13.17 5.37 1.83
CA ALA A 66 -12.07 5.75 0.93
C ALA A 66 -12.00 7.26 0.70
N ASP A 67 -13.13 7.94 0.56
CA ASP A 67 -13.17 9.38 0.30
C ASP A 67 -12.77 10.20 1.53
N ALA A 68 -13.23 9.81 2.72
CA ALA A 68 -12.82 10.43 3.98
C ALA A 68 -11.31 10.26 4.22
N LEU A 69 -10.77 9.08 3.95
CA LEU A 69 -9.34 8.81 4.03
C LEU A 69 -8.54 9.64 3.03
N ASN A 70 -8.96 9.71 1.77
CA ASN A 70 -8.28 10.54 0.77
C ASN A 70 -8.31 12.02 1.14
N THR A 71 -9.43 12.51 1.70
CA THR A 71 -9.56 13.89 2.17
C THR A 71 -8.60 14.16 3.33
N PHE A 72 -8.55 13.28 4.32
CA PHE A 72 -7.65 13.39 5.47
C PHE A 72 -6.18 13.35 5.04
N LEU A 73 -5.82 12.42 4.17
CA LEU A 73 -4.45 12.25 3.66
C LEU A 73 -4.05 13.29 2.60
N LYS A 74 -5.00 14.11 2.14
CA LYS A 74 -4.82 15.07 1.04
C LYS A 74 -4.32 14.39 -0.25
N THR A 75 -4.85 13.21 -0.54
CA THR A 75 -4.52 12.40 -1.71
C THR A 75 -5.73 12.31 -2.63
N PRO A 76 -6.03 13.34 -3.43
CA PRO A 76 -7.15 13.31 -4.35
C PRO A 76 -6.97 12.17 -5.35
N VAL A 77 -8.08 11.52 -5.69
CA VAL A 77 -8.07 10.50 -6.74
C VAL A 77 -7.97 11.21 -8.09
N VAL A 78 -6.90 10.92 -8.83
CA VAL A 78 -6.69 11.44 -10.18
C VAL A 78 -7.14 10.39 -11.19
N ILE A 79 -8.03 10.80 -12.09
CA ILE A 79 -8.48 9.99 -13.23
C ILE A 79 -8.15 10.79 -14.48
N GLU A 80 -7.42 10.18 -15.40
CA GLU A 80 -7.05 10.81 -16.66
C GLU A 80 -8.29 11.07 -17.54
N GLU A 81 -8.22 12.11 -18.37
CA GLU A 81 -9.32 12.46 -19.28
C GLU A 81 -9.66 11.27 -20.20
N GLY A 82 -10.93 10.93 -20.27
CA GLY A 82 -11.42 9.79 -21.06
C GLY A 82 -11.35 8.42 -20.36
N GLU A 83 -10.79 8.36 -19.15
CA GLU A 83 -10.68 7.14 -18.37
C GLU A 83 -11.74 7.07 -17.25
N SER A 84 -12.10 5.86 -16.83
CA SER A 84 -13.06 5.64 -15.73
C SER A 84 -12.40 5.26 -14.40
N LEU A 85 -11.11 4.90 -14.41
CA LEU A 85 -10.38 4.41 -13.26
C LEU A 85 -8.99 5.04 -13.17
N PRO A 86 -8.44 5.22 -11.94
CA PRO A 86 -7.04 5.61 -11.75
C PRO A 86 -6.06 4.65 -12.44
N ALA A 87 -4.89 5.16 -12.83
CA ALA A 87 -3.87 4.42 -13.58
C ALA A 87 -3.48 3.08 -12.92
N TYR A 88 -3.38 3.03 -11.59
CA TYR A 88 -3.09 1.78 -10.86
C TYR A 88 -4.14 0.69 -11.13
N PHE A 89 -5.43 1.02 -11.05
CA PHE A 89 -6.49 0.02 -11.25
C PHE A 89 -6.53 -0.48 -12.69
N ARG A 90 -6.24 0.37 -13.67
CA ARG A 90 -6.11 -0.02 -15.08
C ARG A 90 -4.93 -0.97 -15.31
N PHE A 91 -3.81 -0.71 -14.63
CA PHE A 91 -2.63 -1.57 -14.66
C PHE A 91 -2.84 -2.91 -13.93
N ALA A 92 -3.46 -2.88 -12.76
CA ALA A 92 -3.65 -4.08 -11.95
C ALA A 92 -4.67 -5.08 -12.54
N ASN A 93 -5.51 -4.61 -13.47
CA ASN A 93 -6.56 -5.39 -14.12
C ASN A 93 -6.63 -5.07 -15.63
N PRO A 94 -6.14 -5.89 -16.56
CA PRO A 94 -5.70 -7.27 -16.42
C PRO A 94 -4.39 -7.42 -15.64
N ARG A 95 -4.11 -8.65 -15.16
CA ARG A 95 -2.90 -8.92 -14.37
C ARG A 95 -1.65 -8.60 -15.19
N PRO A 96 -0.74 -7.74 -14.71
CA PRO A 96 0.51 -7.48 -15.38
C PRO A 96 1.37 -8.73 -15.48
N PHE A 97 2.20 -8.80 -16.51
CA PHE A 97 3.10 -9.93 -16.68
C PHE A 97 4.13 -9.99 -15.55
N PRO A 98 4.31 -11.15 -14.87
CA PRO A 98 5.26 -11.29 -13.76
C PRO A 98 6.69 -10.91 -14.13
N GLN A 99 7.09 -11.13 -15.39
CA GLN A 99 8.41 -10.76 -15.90
C GLN A 99 8.64 -9.25 -15.90
N GLU A 100 7.62 -8.44 -16.22
CA GLU A 100 7.71 -6.99 -16.16
C GLU A 100 7.93 -6.52 -14.73
N LEU A 101 7.15 -7.05 -13.78
CA LEU A 101 7.33 -6.77 -12.36
C LEU A 101 8.72 -7.17 -11.88
N ALA A 102 9.18 -8.39 -12.23
CA ALA A 102 10.49 -8.89 -11.83
C ALA A 102 11.62 -8.02 -12.38
N THR A 103 11.56 -7.64 -13.66
CA THR A 103 12.57 -6.78 -14.29
C THR A 103 12.74 -5.43 -13.57
N ARG A 104 11.66 -4.89 -13.02
CA ARG A 104 11.68 -3.57 -12.36
C ARG A 104 11.97 -3.65 -10.88
N LEU A 105 11.53 -4.71 -10.22
CA LEU A 105 11.61 -4.85 -8.76
C LEU A 105 12.82 -5.64 -8.29
N CYS A 106 13.34 -6.57 -9.10
CA CYS A 106 14.35 -7.50 -8.67
C CYS A 106 15.78 -7.12 -9.13
N LEU A 107 16.74 -7.69 -8.43
CA LEU A 107 18.13 -7.72 -8.88
C LEU A 107 18.25 -8.51 -10.19
N PRO A 108 19.25 -8.23 -11.05
CA PRO A 108 19.44 -8.95 -12.30
C PRO A 108 19.45 -10.49 -12.13
N GLY A 109 18.69 -11.18 -12.97
CA GLY A 109 18.56 -12.64 -12.92
C GLY A 109 17.72 -13.19 -11.75
N ARG A 110 17.03 -12.33 -11.02
CA ARG A 110 16.12 -12.70 -9.94
C ARG A 110 14.66 -12.42 -10.34
N GLY A 111 13.71 -13.10 -9.69
CA GLY A 111 12.29 -12.96 -10.00
C GLY A 111 11.42 -13.68 -9.00
N PHE A 112 10.22 -14.05 -9.44
CA PHE A 112 9.26 -14.81 -8.66
C PHE A 112 9.74 -16.25 -8.44
N GLU A 113 9.51 -16.75 -7.23
CA GLU A 113 9.39 -18.18 -6.99
C GLU A 113 8.03 -18.63 -7.55
N LEU A 114 8.03 -19.79 -8.19
CA LEU A 114 6.83 -20.37 -8.81
C LEU A 114 6.19 -21.38 -7.84
N ASN A 115 4.89 -21.58 -7.97
CA ASN A 115 4.19 -22.68 -7.30
C ASN A 115 4.30 -23.98 -8.11
N ALA A 116 3.61 -25.03 -7.67
CA ALA A 116 3.61 -26.33 -8.34
C ALA A 116 3.02 -26.32 -9.77
N ASP A 117 2.26 -25.28 -10.11
CA ASP A 117 1.61 -25.10 -11.42
C ASP A 117 2.37 -24.07 -12.28
N ASP A 118 3.65 -23.80 -11.97
CA ASP A 118 4.51 -22.81 -12.63
C ASP A 118 3.94 -21.38 -12.63
N LEU A 119 3.06 -21.06 -11.68
CA LEU A 119 2.52 -19.73 -11.51
C LEU A 119 3.34 -18.91 -10.51
N PRO A 120 3.47 -17.58 -10.71
CA PRO A 120 4.22 -16.71 -9.81
C PRO A 120 3.58 -16.68 -8.43
N LEU A 121 4.33 -17.10 -7.43
CA LEU A 121 3.90 -17.20 -6.04
C LEU A 121 4.34 -15.97 -5.24
N LYS A 122 5.65 -15.73 -5.17
CA LYS A 122 6.26 -14.68 -4.34
C LYS A 122 7.65 -14.30 -4.82
N ILE A 123 8.12 -13.12 -4.40
CA ILE A 123 9.52 -12.72 -4.56
C ILE A 123 10.15 -12.64 -3.16
N LEU A 124 11.29 -13.31 -2.97
CA LEU A 124 12.06 -13.17 -1.72
C LEU A 124 12.59 -11.74 -1.59
N ARG A 125 12.47 -11.13 -0.42
CA ARG A 125 12.91 -9.76 -0.17
C ARG A 125 14.37 -9.53 -0.54
N LYS A 126 15.27 -10.50 -0.28
CA LYS A 126 16.69 -10.44 -0.65
C LYS A 126 16.94 -10.33 -2.15
N ASN A 127 15.96 -10.68 -2.98
CA ASN A 127 16.03 -10.62 -4.43
C ASN A 127 15.55 -9.27 -5.00
N LEU A 128 14.97 -8.40 -4.18
CA LEU A 128 14.51 -7.06 -4.57
C LEU A 128 15.68 -6.08 -4.67
N THR A 129 15.55 -5.09 -5.56
CA THR A 129 16.41 -3.89 -5.55
C THR A 129 16.24 -3.14 -4.23
N THR A 130 17.23 -2.33 -3.83
CA THR A 130 17.17 -1.51 -2.61
C THR A 130 15.95 -0.59 -2.61
N LEU A 131 15.64 0.01 -3.76
CA LEU A 131 14.46 0.86 -3.92
C LEU A 131 13.17 0.08 -3.64
N ALA A 132 13.01 -1.11 -4.23
CA ALA A 132 11.84 -1.96 -4.01
C ALA A 132 11.75 -2.47 -2.57
N GLN A 133 12.89 -2.76 -1.92
CA GLN A 133 12.94 -3.11 -0.49
C GLN A 133 12.43 -1.97 0.40
N ASN A 134 12.85 -0.72 0.15
CA ASN A 134 12.39 0.44 0.92
C ASN A 134 10.87 0.64 0.77
N TRP A 135 10.34 0.53 -0.46
CA TRP A 135 8.91 0.60 -0.70
C TRP A 135 8.15 -0.58 -0.07
N SER A 136 8.76 -1.78 -0.02
CA SER A 136 8.15 -2.92 0.65
C SER A 136 8.01 -2.67 2.16
N VAL A 137 9.02 -2.07 2.81
CA VAL A 137 8.96 -1.70 4.22
C VAL A 137 7.82 -0.72 4.48
N LEU A 138 7.74 0.37 3.70
CA LEU A 138 6.65 1.34 3.83
C LEU A 138 5.28 0.68 3.66
N SER A 139 5.15 -0.19 2.67
CA SER A 139 3.92 -0.94 2.42
C SER A 139 3.54 -1.85 3.59
N PHE A 140 4.50 -2.58 4.17
CA PHE A 140 4.27 -3.50 5.29
C PHE A 140 3.94 -2.78 6.60
N SER A 141 4.51 -1.61 6.82
CA SER A 141 4.36 -0.89 8.09
C SER A 141 3.14 0.02 8.10
N ASN A 142 2.83 0.66 6.97
CA ASN A 142 1.96 1.83 6.96
C ASN A 142 0.69 1.67 6.11
N LEU A 143 0.75 0.94 5.01
CA LEU A 143 -0.37 0.88 4.07
C LEU A 143 -1.21 -0.38 4.20
N ALA A 144 -0.55 -1.52 4.33
CA ALA A 144 -1.19 -2.81 4.52
C ALA A 144 -0.34 -3.64 5.50
N PRO A 145 -0.46 -3.37 6.81
CA PRO A 145 0.40 -3.96 7.83
C PRO A 145 0.38 -5.49 7.82
N THR A 146 1.58 -6.08 7.94
CA THR A 146 1.75 -7.53 8.06
C THR A 146 3.01 -7.85 8.85
N SER A 147 2.98 -8.94 9.62
CA SER A 147 4.15 -9.49 10.28
C SER A 147 5.04 -10.29 9.34
N HIS A 148 4.53 -10.67 8.16
CA HIS A 148 5.27 -11.45 7.17
C HIS A 148 6.04 -10.53 6.23
N THR A 149 7.36 -10.41 6.46
CA THR A 149 8.22 -9.42 5.78
C THR A 149 9.38 -10.05 4.99
N SER A 150 9.48 -11.38 4.95
CA SER A 150 10.57 -12.11 4.28
C SER A 150 10.45 -12.16 2.75
N ASP A 151 9.23 -12.01 2.26
CA ASP A 151 8.89 -12.04 0.84
C ASP A 151 7.71 -11.13 0.52
N ILE A 152 7.42 -10.97 -0.76
CA ILE A 152 6.27 -10.22 -1.25
C ILE A 152 5.45 -11.08 -2.22
N THR A 153 4.14 -11.05 -2.05
CA THR A 153 3.18 -11.69 -2.95
C THR A 153 3.07 -10.93 -4.27
N LEU A 154 2.43 -11.52 -5.28
CA LEU A 154 2.17 -10.86 -6.57
C LEU A 154 1.42 -9.54 -6.40
N ASP A 155 0.39 -9.48 -5.55
CA ASP A 155 -0.38 -8.25 -5.36
C ASP A 155 0.45 -7.17 -4.66
N ARG A 156 1.31 -7.54 -3.73
CA ARG A 156 2.27 -6.62 -3.10
C ARG A 156 3.32 -6.13 -4.11
N ALA A 157 3.77 -7.00 -4.99
CA ALA A 157 4.69 -6.62 -6.06
C ALA A 157 4.08 -5.58 -7.02
N LYS A 158 2.79 -5.72 -7.39
CA LYS A 158 2.07 -4.72 -8.18
C LYS A 158 2.03 -3.37 -7.47
N LEU A 159 1.69 -3.37 -6.17
CA LEU A 159 1.64 -2.15 -5.38
C LEU A 159 2.99 -1.43 -5.30
N ILE A 160 4.07 -2.18 -5.08
CA ILE A 160 5.43 -1.62 -5.05
C ILE A 160 5.85 -1.09 -6.43
N TYR A 161 5.51 -1.82 -7.50
CA TYR A 161 5.75 -1.36 -8.87
C TYR A 161 5.05 -0.02 -9.14
N GLU A 162 3.79 0.11 -8.74
CA GLU A 162 3.01 1.34 -8.84
C GLU A 162 3.71 2.52 -8.15
N PHE A 163 4.21 2.32 -6.92
CA PHE A 163 4.95 3.36 -6.20
C PHE A 163 6.20 3.80 -6.97
N ILE A 164 6.94 2.86 -7.54
CA ILE A 164 8.15 3.15 -8.32
C ILE A 164 7.81 3.88 -9.62
N MET A 165 6.75 3.46 -10.30
CA MET A 165 6.29 4.04 -11.57
C MET A 165 5.43 5.29 -11.41
N LYS A 166 5.07 5.67 -10.17
CA LYS A 166 4.25 6.85 -9.83
C LYS A 166 2.86 6.84 -10.47
N MET A 167 2.23 5.69 -10.54
CA MET A 167 0.87 5.59 -11.02
C MET A 167 -0.10 6.26 -10.05
N ASP A 168 -1.13 6.90 -10.59
CA ASP A 168 -2.20 7.46 -9.78
C ASP A 168 -3.06 6.33 -9.21
N MET A 169 -3.35 6.42 -7.90
CA MET A 169 -4.07 5.40 -7.15
C MET A 169 -5.06 6.01 -6.17
N ASN A 170 -6.05 5.24 -5.81
CA ASN A 170 -6.95 5.57 -4.70
C ASN A 170 -6.35 5.04 -3.39
N LEU A 171 -5.54 5.86 -2.70
CA LEU A 171 -4.86 5.49 -1.46
C LEU A 171 -5.85 5.22 -0.33
N GLY A 172 -6.92 6.01 -0.24
CA GLY A 172 -7.98 5.80 0.75
C GLY A 172 -8.67 4.44 0.57
N SER A 173 -8.94 4.03 -0.67
CA SER A 173 -9.49 2.71 -0.95
C SER A 173 -8.52 1.59 -0.57
N LEU A 174 -7.24 1.75 -0.83
CA LEU A 174 -6.22 0.78 -0.47
C LEU A 174 -6.16 0.57 1.05
N ILE A 175 -6.10 1.67 1.82
CA ILE A 175 -6.05 1.62 3.29
C ILE A 175 -7.36 1.07 3.86
N PHE A 176 -8.50 1.49 3.31
CA PHE A 176 -9.80 0.99 3.73
C PHE A 176 -9.91 -0.53 3.59
N VAL A 177 -9.55 -1.08 2.43
CA VAL A 177 -9.58 -2.53 2.16
C VAL A 177 -8.56 -3.28 3.04
N ALA A 178 -7.37 -2.71 3.28
CA ALA A 178 -6.37 -3.31 4.15
C ALA A 178 -6.81 -3.35 5.61
N THR A 179 -7.56 -2.34 6.07
CA THR A 179 -8.07 -2.26 7.44
C THR A 179 -9.34 -3.12 7.63
N TYR A 180 -10.13 -3.28 6.57
CA TYR A 180 -11.39 -4.04 6.59
C TYR A 180 -11.43 -5.10 5.46
N PRO A 181 -10.69 -6.21 5.60
CA PRO A 181 -10.51 -7.21 4.53
C PRO A 181 -11.80 -7.86 4.02
N SER A 182 -12.88 -7.81 4.82
CA SER A 182 -14.19 -8.38 4.45
C SER A 182 -14.97 -7.53 3.45
N ALA A 183 -14.61 -6.27 3.25
CA ALA A 183 -15.32 -5.34 2.35
C ALA A 183 -14.97 -5.52 0.86
N GLY A 184 -13.98 -6.36 0.56
CA GLY A 184 -13.45 -6.57 -0.80
C GLY A 184 -13.67 -7.97 -1.38
N ARG A 185 -14.51 -8.82 -0.76
CA ARG A 185 -14.85 -10.15 -1.30
C ARG A 185 -16.30 -10.23 -1.77
#